data_4a5be91d7582d04e38f17bed06baa02d
#
_entry.id   4a5be91d7582d04e38f17bed06baa02d
#
_cell.length_a   1.000
_cell.length_b   1.000
_cell.length_c   1.000
_cell.angle_alpha   90.00
_cell.angle_beta   90.00
_cell.angle_gamma   90.00
#
_symmetry.space_group_name_H-M   'P 1'
#
loop_
_entity.id
_entity.type
_entity.pdbx_description
1 polymer ?
#
loop_
_entity_poly.entity_id
_entity_poly.type
_entity_poly.pdbx_seq_one_letter_code
_entity_poly.pdbx_strand_id
1 'polypeptide(L)'
;MQIKSDYLVKSSIREALPKPNVLELSKYDITQRIMETLVNTCHRNVLFSVLNMAKDANQISNELGVSLSAVYKTLTNLEEMSLVNVEKFVFTDDGKKIKLYKSRIGKAEIKIGSNDAILELYPNRSAIDGNQ
;
A
#
# COMPACT_ATOMS: atom_id res chain seq x y z
N MET A 1 -9.38 -5.76 10.59
CA MET A 1 -9.27 -5.37 10.58
C MET A 1 -9.43 -5.33 10.09
N GLN A 2 -9.42 -6.09 9.55
CA GLN A 2 -9.91 -5.40 9.07
C GLN A 2 -9.25 -4.25 9.05
N ILE A 3 -9.30 -3.56 8.46
CA ILE A 3 -8.67 -2.49 8.69
C ILE A 3 -9.31 -2.29 9.83
N LYS A 4 -9.00 -2.99 10.68
CA LYS A 4 -9.53 -3.01 11.79
C LYS A 4 -9.62 -1.79 12.32
N SER A 5 -9.36 -1.03 11.84
CA SER A 5 -9.40 0.04 12.46
C SER A 5 -10.29 0.78 11.71
N ASP A 6 -10.01 1.70 11.47
CA ASP A 6 -10.78 2.54 11.03
C ASP A 6 -11.32 2.40 9.81
N TYR A 7 -10.75 1.75 9.04
CA TYR A 7 -11.35 1.69 7.93
C TYR A 7 -11.85 0.47 7.81
N LEU A 8 -12.21 -0.18 8.76
CA LEU A 8 -12.69 -1.28 8.76
C LEU A 8 -13.80 -1.24 7.97
N VAL A 9 -13.76 -1.52 7.03
CA VAL A 9 -14.66 -1.34 6.18
C VAL A 9 -15.62 -2.36 5.92
N LYS A 10 -15.50 -3.45 6.50
CA LYS A 10 -16.39 -4.51 6.25
C LYS A 10 -17.80 -4.08 6.46
N SER A 11 -18.06 -3.30 7.44
CA SER A 11 -19.42 -2.94 7.67
C SER A 11 -19.89 -1.99 6.63
N SER A 12 -19.04 -1.14 6.15
CA SER A 12 -19.45 -0.24 5.14
C SER A 12 -19.87 -0.96 3.90
N ILE A 13 -19.15 -1.96 3.53
CA ILE A 13 -19.45 -2.70 2.36
C ILE A 13 -20.81 -3.33 2.47
N ARG A 14 -21.06 -3.98 3.59
CA ARG A 14 -22.27 -4.68 3.72
C ARG A 14 -23.47 -3.81 3.87
N GLU A 15 -23.35 -2.79 4.61
CA GLU A 15 -24.45 -1.99 4.85
C GLU A 15 -24.71 -0.89 3.93
N ALA A 16 -23.82 -0.60 3.09
CA ALA A 16 -23.98 0.46 2.19
C ALA A 16 -24.90 0.13 1.07
N LEU A 17 -25.30 -1.09 0.97
CA LEU A 17 -26.08 -1.50 -0.13
C LEU A 17 -27.28 -0.68 -0.48
N PRO A 18 -28.04 -0.22 0.41
CA PRO A 18 -29.23 0.48 0.03
C PRO A 18 -28.91 1.76 -0.67
N LYS A 19 -28.16 2.63 -0.07
CA LYS A 19 -27.92 3.89 -0.63
C LYS A 19 -26.79 4.56 -0.01
N PRO A 20 -25.60 4.28 -0.44
CA PRO A 20 -24.42 4.85 0.18
C PRO A 20 -24.35 6.34 -0.14
N ASN A 21 -23.90 7.12 0.80
CA ASN A 21 -23.66 8.52 0.55
C ASN A 21 -22.25 8.65 -0.03
N VAL A 22 -21.83 9.87 -0.32
CA VAL A 22 -20.55 10.09 -0.97
C VAL A 22 -19.38 9.55 -0.16
N LEU A 23 -19.44 9.69 1.15
CA LEU A 23 -18.33 9.18 1.97
C LEU A 23 -18.26 7.66 1.94
N GLU A 24 -19.42 7.02 1.96
CA GLU A 24 -19.43 5.56 1.90
C GLU A 24 -18.92 5.07 0.55
N LEU A 25 -19.24 5.76 -0.51
CA LEU A 25 -18.71 5.40 -1.80
C LEU A 25 -17.19 5.56 -1.84
N SER A 26 -16.68 6.59 -1.20
CA SER A 26 -15.24 6.77 -1.13
C SER A 26 -14.57 5.65 -0.37
N LYS A 27 -15.15 5.22 0.73
CA LYS A 27 -14.57 4.13 1.49
C LYS A 27 -14.62 2.84 0.70
N TYR A 28 -15.70 2.61 0.00
CA TYR A 28 -15.87 1.45 -0.81
C TYR A 28 -14.78 1.45 -1.87
N ASP A 29 -14.61 2.56 -2.57
CA ASP A 29 -13.61 2.65 -3.61
C ASP A 29 -12.22 2.42 -3.08
N ILE A 30 -11.89 2.98 -1.97
CA ILE A 30 -10.55 2.82 -1.40
C ILE A 30 -10.30 1.39 -1.00
N THR A 31 -11.25 0.76 -0.34
CA THR A 31 -11.07 -0.61 0.08
C THR A 31 -10.92 -1.55 -1.11
N GLN A 32 -11.81 -1.39 -2.08
CA GLN A 32 -11.75 -2.24 -3.25
C GLN A 32 -10.47 -1.99 -4.02
N ARG A 33 -10.06 -0.75 -4.12
CA ARG A 33 -8.84 -0.39 -4.81
C ARG A 33 -7.62 -1.02 -4.15
N ILE A 34 -7.58 -1.01 -2.81
CA ILE A 34 -6.47 -1.63 -2.09
C ILE A 34 -6.47 -3.14 -2.32
N MET A 35 -7.63 -3.77 -2.26
CA MET A 35 -7.70 -5.20 -2.49
C MET A 35 -7.23 -5.56 -3.90
N GLU A 36 -7.68 -4.82 -4.89
CA GLU A 36 -7.27 -5.07 -6.27
C GLU A 36 -5.77 -4.86 -6.45
N THR A 37 -5.23 -3.87 -5.77
CA THR A 37 -3.82 -3.60 -5.83
C THR A 37 -3.02 -4.73 -5.20
N LEU A 38 -3.47 -5.21 -4.05
CA LEU A 38 -2.73 -6.24 -3.34
C LEU A 38 -2.78 -7.62 -4.01
N VAL A 39 -3.79 -7.88 -4.83
CA VAL A 39 -3.81 -9.14 -5.55
C VAL A 39 -2.99 -9.04 -6.84
N ASN A 40 -2.56 -7.87 -7.23
CA ASN A 40 -1.72 -7.71 -8.40
C ASN A 40 -0.27 -8.03 -8.03
N THR A 41 0.33 -8.98 -8.72
CA THR A 41 1.67 -9.46 -8.35
C THR A 41 2.72 -8.36 -8.42
N CYS A 42 2.68 -7.54 -9.44
CA CYS A 42 3.68 -6.49 -9.59
C CYS A 42 3.60 -5.50 -8.43
N HIS A 43 2.40 -5.08 -8.06
CA HIS A 43 2.23 -4.14 -6.96
C HIS A 43 2.69 -4.77 -5.65
N ARG A 44 2.34 -6.03 -5.41
CA ARG A 44 2.76 -6.73 -4.21
C ARG A 44 4.26 -6.83 -4.13
N ASN A 45 4.90 -7.17 -5.25
CA ASN A 45 6.35 -7.34 -5.25
C ASN A 45 7.05 -6.01 -4.96
N VAL A 46 6.56 -4.91 -5.52
CA VAL A 46 7.15 -3.61 -5.24
C VAL A 46 6.93 -3.24 -3.77
N LEU A 47 5.71 -3.42 -3.28
CA LEU A 47 5.37 -3.07 -1.92
C LEU A 47 6.25 -3.81 -0.92
N PHE A 48 6.36 -5.10 -1.06
CA PHE A 48 7.10 -5.89 -0.09
C PHE A 48 8.61 -5.89 -0.33
N SER A 49 9.06 -5.37 -1.48
CA SER A 49 10.49 -5.20 -1.68
C SER A 49 11.06 -4.14 -0.74
N VAL A 50 10.22 -3.23 -0.27
CA VAL A 50 10.63 -2.18 0.65
C VAL A 50 10.08 -2.39 2.05
N LEU A 51 9.82 -3.64 2.39
CA LEU A 51 9.32 -3.98 3.71
C LEU A 51 10.37 -3.78 4.79
N ASN A 52 11.54 -4.31 4.61
CA ASN A 52 12.56 -4.29 5.63
C ASN A 52 13.56 -3.15 5.49
N MET A 53 13.72 -2.64 4.31
CA MET A 53 14.70 -1.58 4.07
C MET A 53 14.16 -0.63 3.03
N ALA A 54 14.29 0.65 3.27
CA ALA A 54 13.86 1.66 2.32
C ALA A 54 14.76 1.63 1.08
N LYS A 55 14.17 1.79 -0.10
CA LYS A 55 14.91 1.72 -1.35
C LYS A 55 14.41 2.76 -2.33
N ASP A 56 15.29 3.17 -3.23
CA ASP A 56 14.87 4.07 -4.29
C ASP A 56 14.32 3.26 -5.46
N ALA A 57 13.72 3.94 -6.41
CA ALA A 57 13.06 3.27 -7.53
C ALA A 57 14.04 2.49 -8.40
N ASN A 58 15.28 2.95 -8.54
CA ASN A 58 16.26 2.22 -9.33
C ASN A 58 16.63 0.90 -8.66
N GLN A 59 16.80 0.90 -7.37
CA GLN A 59 17.09 -0.33 -6.64
C GLN A 59 15.96 -1.33 -6.81
N ILE A 60 14.72 -0.86 -6.69
CA ILE A 60 13.56 -1.73 -6.85
C ILE A 60 13.51 -2.30 -8.25
N SER A 61 13.72 -1.44 -9.25
CA SER A 61 13.69 -1.84 -10.64
C SER A 61 14.74 -2.94 -10.89
N ASN A 62 15.93 -2.74 -10.40
CA ASN A 62 17.00 -3.72 -10.58
C ASN A 62 16.73 -5.02 -9.86
N GLU A 63 16.23 -4.95 -8.67
CA GLU A 63 15.94 -6.17 -7.90
C GLU A 63 14.81 -6.99 -8.48
N LEU A 64 13.80 -6.34 -8.95
CA LEU A 64 12.62 -7.07 -9.43
C LEU A 64 12.67 -7.34 -10.93
N GLY A 65 13.60 -6.75 -11.64
CA GLY A 65 13.67 -6.95 -13.08
C GLY A 65 12.53 -6.31 -13.84
N VAL A 66 12.01 -5.20 -13.34
CA VAL A 66 10.92 -4.49 -14.02
C VAL A 66 11.41 -3.12 -14.42
N SER A 67 10.77 -2.50 -15.39
CA SER A 67 11.24 -1.22 -15.89
C SER A 67 11.09 -0.13 -14.84
N LEU A 68 11.94 0.86 -14.91
CA LEU A 68 11.88 1.97 -13.96
C LEU A 68 10.56 2.71 -14.05
N SER A 69 10.02 2.88 -15.26
CA SER A 69 8.75 3.56 -15.40
C SER A 69 7.61 2.77 -14.75
N ALA A 70 7.67 1.44 -14.84
CA ALA A 70 6.67 0.61 -14.18
C ALA A 70 6.78 0.72 -12.66
N VAL A 71 8.00 0.81 -12.14
CA VAL A 71 8.20 0.99 -10.70
C VAL A 71 7.63 2.33 -10.25
N TYR A 72 7.91 3.40 -10.96
CA TYR A 72 7.39 4.71 -10.58
C TYR A 72 5.86 4.74 -10.61
N LYS A 73 5.27 4.12 -11.63
CA LYS A 73 3.83 4.08 -11.73
C LYS A 73 3.25 3.31 -10.55
N THR A 74 3.86 2.19 -10.20
CA THR A 74 3.41 1.37 -9.08
C THR A 74 3.57 2.12 -7.75
N LEU A 75 4.71 2.76 -7.56
CA LEU A 75 4.95 3.50 -6.33
C LEU A 75 3.96 4.65 -6.18
N THR A 76 3.63 5.33 -7.27
CA THR A 76 2.64 6.39 -7.23
C THR A 76 1.28 5.85 -6.77
N ASN A 77 0.88 4.72 -7.33
CA ASN A 77 -0.38 4.10 -6.92
C ASN A 77 -0.36 3.67 -5.46
N LEU A 78 0.73 3.08 -5.03
CA LEU A 78 0.83 2.63 -3.63
C LEU A 78 0.86 3.82 -2.67
N GLU A 79 1.51 4.89 -3.07
CA GLU A 79 1.58 6.07 -2.23
C GLU A 79 0.22 6.75 -2.11
N GLU A 80 -0.55 6.77 -3.19
CA GLU A 80 -1.89 7.35 -3.15
C GLU A 80 -2.81 6.60 -2.20
N MET A 81 -2.57 5.31 -2.01
CA MET A 81 -3.35 4.51 -1.09
C MET A 81 -2.72 4.45 0.30
N SER A 82 -1.67 5.21 0.50
CA SER A 82 -0.95 5.26 1.78
C SER A 82 -0.34 3.91 2.18
N LEU A 83 -0.02 3.08 1.21
CA LEU A 83 0.60 1.79 1.50
C LEU A 83 2.13 1.89 1.54
N VAL A 84 2.70 2.91 0.90
CA VAL A 84 4.13 3.20 1.03
C VAL A 84 4.27 4.69 1.33
N ASN A 85 5.39 5.05 1.89
CA ASN A 85 5.72 6.47 2.05
C ASN A 85 7.20 6.67 1.78
N VAL A 86 7.60 7.90 1.61
CA VAL A 86 9.00 8.24 1.43
C VAL A 86 9.59 8.34 2.84
N GLU A 87 10.47 7.41 3.18
CA GLU A 87 11.04 7.39 4.50
C GLU A 87 12.08 8.49 4.65
N LYS A 88 12.88 8.72 3.63
CA LYS A 88 13.87 9.78 3.67
C LYS A 88 14.35 10.09 2.27
N PHE A 89 15.11 11.18 2.15
CA PHE A 89 15.70 11.56 0.90
C PHE A 89 17.21 11.44 1.05
N VAL A 90 17.88 11.13 -0.05
CA VAL A 90 19.33 11.18 -0.07
C VAL A 90 19.70 12.07 -1.25
N PHE A 91 20.89 12.65 -1.20
CA PHE A 91 21.36 13.50 -2.29
C PHE A 91 22.59 12.85 -2.90
N THR A 92 22.64 12.84 -4.22
CA THR A 92 23.81 12.33 -4.92
C THR A 92 24.87 13.42 -4.95
N ASP A 93 26.06 13.07 -5.38
CA ASP A 93 27.17 13.99 -5.44
C ASP A 93 26.88 15.17 -6.36
N ASP A 94 26.06 14.97 -7.38
CA ASP A 94 25.69 16.04 -8.29
C ASP A 94 24.46 16.81 -7.80
N GLY A 95 24.05 16.59 -6.58
CA GLY A 95 22.96 17.36 -5.99
C GLY A 95 21.56 16.87 -6.27
N LYS A 96 21.43 15.69 -6.89
CA LYS A 96 20.13 15.16 -7.20
C LYS A 96 19.48 14.56 -5.96
N LYS A 97 18.20 14.84 -5.78
CA LYS A 97 17.46 14.34 -4.62
C LYS A 97 16.80 13.04 -4.98
N ILE A 98 17.01 12.03 -4.19
CA ILE A 98 16.46 10.70 -4.41
C ILE A 98 15.59 10.29 -3.24
N LYS A 99 14.41 9.78 -3.56
CA LYS A 99 13.46 9.34 -2.54
C LYS A 99 13.68 7.89 -2.18
N LEU A 100 13.68 7.57 -0.91
CA LEU A 100 13.74 6.19 -0.46
C LEU A 100 12.38 5.81 0.12
N TYR A 101 11.76 4.80 -0.47
CA TYR A 101 10.41 4.39 -0.13
C TYR A 101 10.41 3.22 0.85
N LYS A 102 9.42 3.18 1.72
CA LYS A 102 9.27 2.11 2.70
C LYS A 102 7.81 1.70 2.78
N SER A 103 7.56 0.41 2.93
CA SER A 103 6.19 -0.08 3.10
C SER A 103 5.64 0.32 4.45
N ARG A 104 4.39 0.72 4.47
CA ARG A 104 3.72 1.04 5.72
C ARG A 104 3.03 -0.17 6.30
N ILE A 105 2.83 -1.22 5.50
CA ILE A 105 2.15 -2.41 6.01
C ILE A 105 3.08 -3.61 5.94
N GLY A 106 2.93 -4.51 6.90
CA GLY A 106 3.72 -5.72 6.95
C GLY A 106 2.96 -6.93 6.45
N LYS A 107 1.65 -6.87 6.50
CA LYS A 107 0.82 -7.99 6.08
C LYS A 107 -0.57 -7.48 5.77
N ALA A 108 -1.25 -8.14 4.87
CA ALA A 108 -2.65 -7.85 4.60
C ALA A 108 -3.40 -9.18 4.52
N GLU A 109 -4.62 -9.19 5.03
CA GLU A 109 -5.47 -10.35 4.93
C GLU A 109 -6.78 -9.94 4.29
N ILE A 110 -7.25 -10.71 3.35
CA ILE A 110 -8.52 -10.48 2.70
C ILE A 110 -9.38 -11.70 2.96
N LYS A 111 -10.53 -11.48 3.58
CA LYS A 111 -11.45 -12.56 3.89
C LYS A 111 -12.73 -12.31 3.11
N ILE A 112 -13.13 -13.25 2.30
CA ILE A 112 -14.29 -13.11 1.47
C ILE A 112 -15.34 -14.14 1.87
N GLY A 113 -16.50 -13.65 2.25
CA GLY A 113 -17.63 -14.51 2.56
C GLY A 113 -18.72 -14.31 1.54
N SER A 114 -19.85 -14.93 1.76
CA SER A 114 -20.95 -14.84 0.81
C SER A 114 -21.57 -13.45 0.79
N ASN A 115 -21.49 -12.74 1.87
CA ASN A 115 -22.11 -11.43 1.96
C ASN A 115 -21.16 -10.27 2.12
N ASP A 116 -19.92 -10.48 2.34
CA ASP A 116 -18.99 -9.37 2.59
C ASP A 116 -17.56 -9.75 2.28
N ALA A 117 -16.73 -8.73 2.23
CA ALA A 117 -15.30 -8.90 2.12
C ALA A 117 -14.67 -8.02 3.20
N ILE A 118 -13.67 -8.53 3.87
CA ILE A 118 -12.99 -7.82 4.93
C ILE A 118 -11.53 -7.71 4.59
N LEU A 119 -11.02 -6.49 4.69
CA LEU A 119 -9.61 -6.24 4.47
C LEU A 119 -8.99 -5.86 5.81
N GLU A 120 -7.95 -6.57 6.22
CA GLU A 120 -7.23 -6.27 7.43
C GLU A 120 -5.81 -5.93 7.05
N LEU A 121 -5.35 -4.74 7.44
CA LEU A 121 -3.99 -4.32 7.16
C LEU A 121 -3.24 -4.23 8.48
N TYR A 122 -2.05 -4.78 8.49
CA TYR A 122 -1.23 -4.79 9.69
C TYR A 122 -0.02 -3.89 9.48
N PRO A 123 0.33 -3.07 10.44
CA PRO A 123 1.43 -2.13 10.24
C PRO A 123 2.76 -2.83 10.07
N ASN A 124 3.67 -2.17 9.37
CA ASN A 124 5.00 -2.70 9.20
C ASN A 124 5.79 -2.41 10.47
N ARG A 125 6.08 -3.44 11.24
CA ARG A 125 6.79 -3.26 12.47
C ARG A 125 8.21 -2.80 12.25
N SER A 126 8.81 -3.19 11.14
CA SER A 126 10.13 -2.73 10.79
C SER A 126 10.14 -1.21 10.61
N ALA A 127 9.05 -0.65 10.09
CA ALA A 127 8.96 0.80 9.94
C ALA A 127 8.79 1.48 11.29
N ILE A 128 8.11 0.84 12.21
CA ILE A 128 7.89 1.40 13.52
C ILE A 128 9.13 1.27 14.39
N ASP A 129 9.72 0.08 14.40
CA ASP A 129 10.85 -0.18 15.25
C ASP A 129 12.16 0.30 14.65
N GLY A 130 12.19 0.53 13.38
CA GLY A 130 13.43 0.91 12.72
C GLY A 130 13.97 2.23 13.15
N ASN A 131 13.21 2.96 13.90
CA ASN A 131 13.69 4.24 14.33
C ASN A 131 14.38 4.13 15.64
N GLN A 132 14.43 2.99 16.18
CA GLN A 132 15.08 2.82 17.44
C GLN A 132 16.54 2.53 17.26
#